data_ffa1eedc7d957c2d4b4e4bc18871a896
#
_entry.id   ffa1eedc7d957c2d4b4e4bc18871a896
#
_cell.length_a   1.000
_cell.length_b   1.000
_cell.length_c   1.000
_cell.angle_alpha   90.00
_cell.angle_beta   90.00
_cell.angle_gamma   90.00
#
_symmetry.space_group_name_H-M   'P 1'
#
loop_
_entity.id
_entity.type
_entity.pdbx_description
1 polymer ?
#
loop_
_entity_poly.entity_id
_entity_poly.type
_entity_poly.pdbx_seq_one_letter_code
_entity_poly.pdbx_strand_id
1 'polypeptide(L)'
;MHQRRNTVSGERNSASPTGVSRRDVLRAAALGACALCLGALGPGTSPARAQSAQPGLIGRAPSPWFEPTGDGRLRCTLCPRRCELAEGERGGCRVREHRGGSGHTLAYGNPSLVQLDPVERTPFFHLLPGTRALSVSTAGCPIACRFCEVWDMALVAPEEVMAYDLPPQALVEHALAVGATSLNFGFGEPVAFFEYMVDAAALARAAGLRVLVHTSGYVEEEPLATLTPLLDGANVDLKGFDEGFYRDMCAAELAPVLRSIRSLHRSGVHLELTNLLIPTLNDDPEQVRAMCRWIARELGPDVPLHLARFYPLYQLANLPPTPVSTIDRARAIAFEEGLHYVYVARVTGHEGENTFCPGCGASAIARLGFIVEEVALDEGRCAECGTAIVGSWN
;
A
#
# COMPACT_ATOMS: atom_id res chain seq x y z
N MET A 1 -44.79 -24.52 61.12
CA MET A 1 -45.68 -23.67 61.95
C MET A 1 -46.00 -22.41 61.14
N HIS A 2 -47.27 -22.30 60.80
CA HIS A 2 -48.17 -21.14 60.61
C HIS A 2 -47.67 -19.98 59.75
N GLN A 3 -48.29 -19.86 58.55
CA GLN A 3 -49.54 -19.11 58.17
C GLN A 3 -49.44 -17.59 58.54
N ARG A 4 -49.74 -16.69 57.60
CA ARG A 4 -51.03 -16.39 56.94
C ARG A 4 -50.85 -15.40 55.76
N ARG A 5 -51.74 -15.52 54.83
CA ARG A 5 -52.18 -14.65 53.74
C ARG A 5 -52.58 -13.24 54.25
N ASN A 6 -52.45 -12.24 53.37
CA ASN A 6 -53.63 -11.41 53.02
C ASN A 6 -53.43 -10.65 51.70
N THR A 7 -54.44 -10.70 50.89
CA THR A 7 -54.76 -10.03 49.64
C THR A 7 -55.27 -8.61 49.92
N VAL A 8 -54.92 -7.63 49.12
CA VAL A 8 -55.78 -6.51 48.72
C VAL A 8 -55.47 -6.03 47.34
N SER A 9 -56.50 -5.99 46.52
CA SER A 9 -56.66 -5.47 45.16
C SER A 9 -56.54 -3.94 45.09
N GLY A 10 -56.02 -3.40 43.98
CA GLY A 10 -56.10 -1.99 43.68
C GLY A 10 -55.67 -1.71 42.25
N GLU A 11 -56.62 -1.73 41.30
CA GLU A 11 -56.44 -1.22 39.97
C GLU A 11 -56.10 0.29 39.98
N ARG A 12 -55.06 0.68 39.23
CA ARG A 12 -54.99 2.00 38.61
C ARG A 12 -54.27 1.95 37.27
N ASN A 13 -55.03 2.15 36.23
CA ASN A 13 -54.63 2.50 34.88
C ASN A 13 -53.66 3.71 34.91
N SER A 14 -52.51 3.57 34.29
CA SER A 14 -51.75 4.69 33.77
C SER A 14 -51.04 4.28 32.47
N ALA A 15 -51.54 4.83 31.38
CA ALA A 15 -50.95 4.68 30.04
C ALA A 15 -49.55 5.25 30.04
N SER A 16 -48.56 4.42 29.65
CA SER A 16 -47.16 4.86 29.36
C SER A 16 -47.04 5.17 27.87
N PRO A 17 -46.27 6.19 27.48
CA PRO A 17 -46.13 6.60 26.10
C PRO A 17 -45.30 5.58 25.31
N THR A 18 -45.70 5.38 24.06
CA THR A 18 -45.15 4.49 23.05
C THR A 18 -43.64 4.68 22.88
N GLY A 19 -42.86 3.74 23.34
CA GLY A 19 -41.42 3.68 23.11
C GLY A 19 -41.14 3.32 21.66
N VAL A 20 -40.41 4.20 20.97
CA VAL A 20 -39.90 3.97 19.62
C VAL A 20 -38.89 2.81 19.68
N SER A 21 -39.14 1.75 18.90
CA SER A 21 -38.25 0.58 18.90
C SER A 21 -36.90 0.89 18.20
N ARG A 22 -35.83 0.19 18.59
CA ARG A 22 -34.53 0.28 17.90
C ARG A 22 -34.61 0.00 16.39
N ARG A 23 -35.58 -0.78 15.96
CA ARG A 23 -35.87 -1.04 14.54
C ARG A 23 -36.44 0.17 13.80
N ASP A 24 -37.22 1.01 14.47
CA ASP A 24 -37.87 2.18 13.87
C ASP A 24 -36.85 3.33 13.74
N VAL A 25 -35.89 3.43 14.68
CA VAL A 25 -34.75 4.38 14.61
C VAL A 25 -33.83 4.02 13.44
N LEU A 26 -33.54 2.74 13.22
CA LEU A 26 -32.70 2.29 12.11
C LEU A 26 -33.37 2.44 10.73
N ARG A 27 -34.71 2.33 10.66
CA ARG A 27 -35.46 2.60 9.44
C ARG A 27 -35.57 4.09 9.10
N ALA A 28 -35.69 4.94 10.09
CA ALA A 28 -35.68 6.41 9.90
C ALA A 28 -34.33 6.94 9.48
N ALA A 29 -33.22 6.38 10.00
CA ALA A 29 -31.85 6.73 9.59
C ALA A 29 -31.54 6.32 8.13
N ALA A 30 -32.12 5.23 7.64
CA ALA A 30 -31.93 4.77 6.26
C ALA A 30 -32.70 5.59 5.20
N LEU A 31 -33.76 6.28 5.60
CA LEU A 31 -34.58 7.08 4.68
C LEU A 31 -34.25 8.58 4.71
N GLY A 32 -33.53 9.06 5.73
CA GLY A 32 -33.16 10.47 5.88
C GLY A 32 -31.89 10.91 5.14
N ALA A 33 -31.04 9.95 4.70
CA ALA A 33 -29.75 10.26 4.06
C ALA A 33 -29.83 10.50 2.54
N CYS A 34 -30.98 10.28 1.89
CA CYS A 34 -31.11 10.42 0.43
C CYS A 34 -31.73 11.74 -0.06
N ALA A 35 -32.12 12.68 0.81
CA ALA A 35 -32.92 13.84 0.39
C ALA A 35 -32.19 15.21 0.43
N LEU A 36 -30.92 15.28 0.84
CA LEU A 36 -30.18 16.57 1.00
C LEU A 36 -29.02 16.81 0.03
N CYS A 37 -28.84 15.96 -0.99
CA CYS A 37 -27.78 16.14 -2.02
C CYS A 37 -28.31 16.54 -3.42
N LEU A 38 -29.52 17.07 -3.52
CA LEU A 38 -30.11 17.54 -4.79
C LEU A 38 -30.23 19.08 -4.81
N GLY A 39 -29.11 19.77 -4.81
CA GLY A 39 -29.12 21.23 -4.97
C GLY A 39 -27.78 21.78 -5.44
N ALA A 40 -27.66 22.02 -6.73
CA ALA A 40 -26.59 22.72 -7.48
C ALA A 40 -25.72 21.84 -8.35
N LEU A 41 -26.28 21.21 -9.38
CA LEU A 41 -25.54 20.75 -10.54
C LEU A 41 -26.01 21.58 -11.75
N GLY A 42 -25.13 22.42 -12.28
CA GLY A 42 -25.31 23.07 -13.57
C GLY A 42 -25.40 22.01 -14.71
N PRO A 43 -26.00 22.37 -15.86
CA PRO A 43 -26.15 21.41 -16.95
C PRO A 43 -24.78 21.14 -17.60
N GLY A 44 -24.20 19.94 -17.36
CA GLY A 44 -23.03 19.52 -18.10
C GLY A 44 -22.10 18.48 -17.48
N THR A 45 -22.26 18.09 -16.21
CA THR A 45 -21.44 17.01 -15.61
C THR A 45 -22.32 15.83 -15.28
N SER A 46 -22.34 14.81 -16.13
CA SER A 46 -22.82 13.49 -15.72
C SER A 46 -21.93 13.03 -14.57
N PRO A 47 -22.48 12.64 -13.40
CA PRO A 47 -21.68 12.06 -12.33
C PRO A 47 -21.00 10.81 -12.91
N ALA A 48 -19.70 10.69 -12.69
CA ALA A 48 -18.94 9.49 -13.02
C ALA A 48 -19.71 8.32 -12.40
N ARG A 49 -20.34 7.50 -13.24
CA ARG A 49 -21.17 6.37 -12.81
C ARG A 49 -20.22 5.44 -12.07
N ALA A 50 -20.41 5.24 -10.78
CA ALA A 50 -19.70 4.25 -10.02
C ALA A 50 -19.84 2.90 -10.76
N GLN A 51 -18.80 2.50 -11.47
CA GLN A 51 -18.83 1.25 -12.22
C GLN A 51 -18.81 0.12 -11.20
N SER A 52 -19.77 -0.78 -11.31
CA SER A 52 -19.78 -1.99 -10.47
C SER A 52 -18.61 -2.88 -10.88
N ALA A 53 -17.90 -3.44 -9.87
CA ALA A 53 -16.86 -4.43 -10.14
C ALA A 53 -17.46 -5.63 -10.90
N GLN A 54 -16.69 -6.13 -11.87
CA GLN A 54 -17.07 -7.25 -12.74
C GLN A 54 -16.14 -8.43 -12.50
N PRO A 55 -16.64 -9.68 -12.48
CA PRO A 55 -15.79 -10.84 -12.37
C PRO A 55 -15.02 -11.07 -13.66
N GLY A 56 -13.74 -11.40 -13.54
CA GLY A 56 -12.89 -11.86 -14.64
C GLY A 56 -12.62 -10.82 -15.73
N LEU A 57 -12.66 -9.54 -15.42
CA LEU A 57 -12.36 -8.48 -16.37
C LEU A 57 -10.87 -8.51 -16.75
N ILE A 58 -10.59 -8.65 -18.05
CA ILE A 58 -9.23 -8.64 -18.60
C ILE A 58 -8.96 -7.31 -19.28
N GLY A 59 -7.99 -6.56 -18.75
CA GLY A 59 -7.46 -5.35 -19.36
C GLY A 59 -6.28 -5.66 -20.28
N ARG A 60 -6.52 -6.01 -21.56
CA ARG A 60 -5.45 -6.30 -22.49
C ARG A 60 -4.95 -5.04 -23.20
N ALA A 61 -3.63 -4.83 -23.12
CA ALA A 61 -2.94 -3.78 -23.88
C ALA A 61 -1.58 -4.30 -24.41
N PRO A 62 -1.06 -3.75 -25.50
CA PRO A 62 0.31 -4.02 -25.95
C PRO A 62 1.33 -3.65 -24.88
N SER A 63 2.43 -4.40 -24.79
CA SER A 63 3.54 -4.11 -23.89
C SER A 63 4.84 -3.98 -24.67
N PRO A 64 5.62 -2.90 -24.49
CA PRO A 64 6.93 -2.74 -25.09
C PRO A 64 8.01 -3.59 -24.40
N TRP A 65 7.71 -4.19 -23.26
CA TRP A 65 8.67 -4.94 -22.41
C TRP A 65 8.77 -6.41 -22.83
N PHE A 66 8.94 -6.65 -24.14
CA PHE A 66 9.18 -7.97 -24.70
C PHE A 66 10.20 -7.91 -25.84
N GLU A 67 11.07 -8.88 -25.90
CA GLU A 67 12.05 -9.07 -26.96
C GLU A 67 11.94 -10.49 -27.57
N PRO A 68 12.13 -10.66 -28.89
CA PRO A 68 12.14 -11.97 -29.52
C PRO A 68 13.39 -12.77 -29.11
N THR A 69 13.23 -14.08 -28.89
CA THR A 69 14.34 -15.00 -28.58
C THR A 69 14.90 -15.74 -29.80
N GLY A 70 14.32 -15.53 -30.98
CA GLY A 70 14.76 -16.13 -32.25
C GLY A 70 14.18 -17.50 -32.57
N ASP A 71 13.46 -18.14 -31.66
CA ASP A 71 12.80 -19.43 -31.79
C ASP A 71 11.26 -19.33 -31.83
N GLY A 72 10.73 -18.10 -32.07
CA GLY A 72 9.29 -17.83 -32.06
C GLY A 72 8.72 -17.56 -30.66
N ARG A 73 9.56 -17.51 -29.64
CA ARG A 73 9.19 -17.10 -28.29
C ARG A 73 9.46 -15.62 -28.08
N LEU A 74 8.84 -15.06 -27.05
CA LEU A 74 9.13 -13.71 -26.54
C LEU A 74 9.66 -13.81 -25.11
N ARG A 75 10.71 -13.05 -24.81
CA ARG A 75 11.20 -12.86 -23.46
C ARG A 75 10.63 -11.57 -22.88
N CYS A 76 9.96 -11.66 -21.73
CA CYS A 76 9.53 -10.47 -20.99
C CYS A 76 10.73 -9.84 -20.28
N THR A 77 10.96 -8.54 -20.50
CA THR A 77 12.09 -7.78 -19.94
C THR A 77 11.70 -6.85 -18.79
N LEU A 78 10.46 -6.95 -18.28
CA LEU A 78 9.95 -6.05 -17.27
C LEU A 78 10.53 -6.29 -15.88
N CYS A 79 10.72 -7.55 -15.50
CA CYS A 79 11.24 -7.93 -14.18
C CYS A 79 12.34 -8.99 -14.29
N PRO A 80 13.15 -9.20 -13.22
CA PRO A 80 14.28 -10.14 -13.23
C PRO A 80 13.93 -11.60 -13.51
N ARG A 81 12.64 -11.99 -13.47
CA ARG A 81 12.23 -13.34 -13.90
C ARG A 81 12.49 -13.62 -15.37
N ARG A 82 12.48 -12.61 -16.23
CA ARG A 82 12.76 -12.71 -17.68
C ARG A 82 12.08 -13.92 -18.34
N CYS A 83 10.78 -14.10 -18.07
CA CYS A 83 10.01 -15.24 -18.57
C CYS A 83 10.05 -15.34 -20.10
N GLU A 84 10.41 -16.50 -20.62
CA GLU A 84 10.34 -16.82 -22.05
C GLU A 84 9.02 -17.53 -22.36
N LEU A 85 8.20 -16.91 -23.21
CA LEU A 85 6.82 -17.29 -23.45
C LEU A 85 6.64 -17.78 -24.90
N ALA A 86 6.12 -18.97 -25.09
CA ALA A 86 5.58 -19.41 -26.37
C ALA A 86 4.24 -18.74 -26.66
N GLU A 87 3.75 -18.83 -27.89
CA GLU A 87 2.44 -18.32 -28.27
C GLU A 87 1.33 -18.87 -27.37
N GLY A 88 0.54 -17.97 -26.77
CA GLY A 88 -0.53 -18.29 -25.81
C GLY A 88 -0.06 -18.50 -24.37
N GLU A 89 1.24 -18.51 -24.07
CA GLU A 89 1.74 -18.65 -22.71
C GLU A 89 1.72 -17.34 -21.94
N ARG A 90 1.62 -17.46 -20.60
CA ARG A 90 1.69 -16.35 -19.64
C ARG A 90 2.91 -16.50 -18.73
N GLY A 91 3.49 -15.38 -18.38
CA GLY A 91 4.56 -15.29 -17.38
C GLY A 91 4.13 -15.68 -15.97
N GLY A 92 5.11 -15.91 -15.09
CA GLY A 92 4.87 -16.27 -13.68
C GLY A 92 4.01 -15.29 -12.90
N CYS A 93 3.94 -14.03 -13.32
CA CYS A 93 3.06 -13.01 -12.75
C CYS A 93 1.59 -13.15 -13.18
N ARG A 94 1.25 -14.01 -14.13
CA ARG A 94 -0.09 -14.31 -14.67
C ARG A 94 -0.76 -13.21 -15.49
N VAL A 95 -0.10 -12.07 -15.67
CA VAL A 95 -0.63 -10.89 -16.36
C VAL A 95 0.19 -10.46 -17.58
N ARG A 96 1.26 -11.19 -17.90
CA ARG A 96 2.07 -11.01 -19.11
C ARG A 96 1.82 -12.18 -20.06
N GLU A 97 1.45 -11.89 -21.31
CA GLU A 97 1.04 -12.88 -22.30
C GLU A 97 1.77 -12.65 -23.63
N HIS A 98 2.21 -13.76 -24.28
CA HIS A 98 2.59 -13.75 -25.67
C HIS A 98 1.35 -14.13 -26.50
N ARG A 99 0.90 -13.26 -27.38
CA ARG A 99 -0.28 -13.51 -28.22
C ARG A 99 -0.19 -12.80 -29.58
N GLY A 100 -0.43 -13.55 -30.66
CA GLY A 100 -0.39 -13.03 -32.01
C GLY A 100 0.99 -12.49 -32.41
N GLY A 101 2.07 -13.14 -31.94
CA GLY A 101 3.44 -12.72 -32.17
C GLY A 101 3.86 -11.47 -31.42
N SER A 102 3.07 -11.00 -30.45
CA SER A 102 3.30 -9.76 -29.69
C SER A 102 3.13 -9.98 -28.19
N GLY A 103 3.87 -9.21 -27.38
CA GLY A 103 3.74 -9.20 -25.93
C GLY A 103 2.62 -8.27 -25.45
N HIS A 104 1.84 -8.72 -24.48
CA HIS A 104 0.72 -7.98 -23.91
C HIS A 104 0.75 -7.99 -22.38
N THR A 105 0.22 -6.92 -21.78
CA THR A 105 -0.29 -6.96 -20.42
C THR A 105 -1.77 -7.34 -20.42
N LEU A 106 -2.24 -7.98 -19.34
CA LEU A 106 -3.66 -8.28 -19.08
C LEU A 106 -4.21 -7.44 -17.92
N ALA A 107 -3.38 -6.53 -17.40
CA ALA A 107 -3.66 -5.71 -16.22
C ALA A 107 -3.64 -4.21 -16.58
N TYR A 108 -4.46 -3.81 -17.56
CA TYR A 108 -4.56 -2.43 -18.02
C TYR A 108 -5.99 -1.91 -17.87
N GLY A 109 -6.20 -0.97 -16.95
CA GLY A 109 -7.52 -0.37 -16.73
C GLY A 109 -8.53 -1.28 -16.02
N ASN A 110 -8.07 -2.37 -15.39
CA ASN A 110 -8.91 -3.34 -14.69
C ASN A 110 -8.48 -3.54 -13.21
N PRO A 111 -8.39 -2.45 -12.40
CA PRO A 111 -8.00 -2.59 -11.01
C PRO A 111 -9.01 -3.43 -10.22
N SER A 112 -8.47 -4.31 -9.36
CA SER A 112 -9.23 -5.13 -8.41
C SER A 112 -9.39 -4.43 -7.05
N LEU A 113 -8.56 -3.43 -6.79
CA LEU A 113 -8.63 -2.60 -5.58
C LEU A 113 -8.55 -1.13 -5.99
N VAL A 114 -9.50 -0.34 -5.48
CA VAL A 114 -9.50 1.13 -5.56
C VAL A 114 -9.99 1.63 -4.21
N GLN A 115 -9.08 2.25 -3.43
CA GLN A 115 -9.37 2.61 -2.03
C GLN A 115 -8.74 3.95 -1.66
N LEU A 116 -9.51 4.79 -0.98
CA LEU A 116 -9.03 6.09 -0.49
C LEU A 116 -8.65 5.96 0.99
N ASP A 117 -7.37 6.14 1.30
CA ASP A 117 -6.79 5.96 2.62
C ASP A 117 -5.95 7.19 3.05
N PRO A 118 -5.63 7.34 4.35
CA PRO A 118 -4.51 8.17 4.77
C PRO A 118 -3.20 7.76 4.08
N VAL A 119 -2.36 8.73 3.75
CA VAL A 119 -1.06 8.46 3.09
C VAL A 119 -0.17 7.57 3.96
N GLU A 120 -0.30 7.64 5.28
CA GLU A 120 0.40 6.79 6.24
C GLU A 120 0.12 5.29 6.05
N ARG A 121 -1.07 4.94 5.54
CA ARG A 121 -1.38 3.53 5.24
C ARG A 121 -0.70 3.02 3.96
N THR A 122 -0.20 3.92 3.12
CA THR A 122 0.43 3.57 1.81
C THR A 122 1.95 3.42 1.80
N PRO A 123 2.67 3.11 2.77
CA PRO A 123 3.12 3.63 4.06
C PRO A 123 4.16 4.75 3.90
N PHE A 124 3.68 5.97 3.79
CA PHE A 124 4.54 7.16 3.71
C PHE A 124 4.35 8.03 4.95
N PHE A 125 5.42 8.18 5.73
CA PHE A 125 5.42 8.98 6.97
C PHE A 125 6.13 10.32 6.82
N HIS A 126 6.99 10.46 5.81
CA HIS A 126 7.73 11.68 5.50
C HIS A 126 7.25 12.37 4.22
N LEU A 127 6.07 11.99 3.73
CA LEU A 127 5.47 12.60 2.55
C LEU A 127 4.01 12.96 2.81
N LEU A 128 3.70 14.27 2.82
CA LEU A 128 2.35 14.84 2.94
C LEU A 128 1.52 14.27 4.10
N PRO A 129 2.01 14.28 5.35
CA PRO A 129 1.35 13.62 6.48
C PRO A 129 -0.08 14.12 6.68
N GLY A 130 -0.99 13.19 7.00
CA GLY A 130 -2.41 13.47 7.22
C GLY A 130 -3.23 13.69 5.94
N THR A 131 -2.63 13.62 4.75
CA THR A 131 -3.36 13.72 3.49
C THR A 131 -3.95 12.38 3.05
N ARG A 132 -4.71 12.37 1.96
CA ARG A 132 -5.39 11.17 1.45
C ARG A 132 -4.82 10.76 0.12
N ALA A 133 -4.50 9.46 -0.02
CA ALA A 133 -4.07 8.84 -1.26
C ALA A 133 -5.14 7.88 -1.79
N LEU A 134 -5.47 7.96 -3.08
CA LEU A 134 -6.24 6.93 -3.74
C LEU A 134 -5.30 5.81 -4.15
N SER A 135 -5.43 4.65 -3.53
CA SER A 135 -4.63 3.47 -3.83
C SER A 135 -5.30 2.60 -4.88
N VAL A 136 -4.51 2.11 -5.83
CA VAL A 136 -4.97 1.23 -6.91
C VAL A 136 -4.06 0.01 -7.04
N SER A 137 -4.67 -1.16 -7.27
CA SER A 137 -3.97 -2.41 -7.55
C SER A 137 -4.76 -3.31 -8.49
N THR A 138 -4.05 -4.20 -9.18
CA THR A 138 -4.63 -5.23 -10.06
C THR A 138 -4.24 -6.63 -9.59
N ALA A 139 -4.77 -7.66 -10.25
CA ALA A 139 -4.26 -9.02 -10.14
C ALA A 139 -2.81 -9.11 -10.65
N GLY A 140 -2.08 -10.12 -10.16
CA GLY A 140 -0.73 -10.44 -10.62
C GLY A 140 0.39 -9.90 -9.73
N CYS A 141 1.50 -10.67 -9.67
CA CYS A 141 2.73 -10.27 -8.98
C CYS A 141 3.92 -11.06 -9.56
N PRO A 142 5.08 -10.44 -9.83
CA PRO A 142 6.25 -11.16 -10.32
C PRO A 142 6.92 -12.04 -9.27
N ILE A 143 6.67 -11.82 -7.97
CA ILE A 143 7.18 -12.64 -6.88
C ILE A 143 6.05 -13.42 -6.20
N ALA A 144 6.38 -14.45 -5.42
CA ALA A 144 5.39 -15.33 -4.81
C ALA A 144 5.68 -15.53 -3.32
N CYS A 145 5.53 -14.45 -2.55
CA CYS A 145 5.78 -14.46 -1.12
C CYS A 145 4.82 -15.41 -0.39
N ARG A 146 5.38 -16.34 0.40
CA ARG A 146 4.59 -17.28 1.23
C ARG A 146 3.81 -16.63 2.35
N PHE A 147 4.12 -15.36 2.65
CA PHE A 147 3.48 -14.49 3.63
C PHE A 147 2.66 -13.36 2.99
N CYS A 148 2.28 -13.49 1.72
CA CYS A 148 1.54 -12.45 1.01
C CYS A 148 0.18 -12.19 1.67
N GLU A 149 -0.09 -10.95 2.04
CA GLU A 149 -1.34 -10.56 2.71
C GLU A 149 -2.51 -10.41 1.75
N VAL A 150 -2.21 -10.16 0.49
CA VAL A 150 -3.18 -9.98 -0.61
C VAL A 150 -3.04 -11.08 -1.66
N TRP A 151 -2.71 -12.30 -1.20
CA TRP A 151 -2.44 -13.46 -2.05
C TRP A 151 -3.61 -13.82 -2.96
N ASP A 152 -4.83 -13.61 -2.49
CA ASP A 152 -6.09 -13.86 -3.18
C ASP A 152 -6.36 -12.87 -4.34
N MET A 153 -5.63 -11.77 -4.40
CA MET A 153 -5.60 -10.82 -5.52
C MET A 153 -4.25 -10.87 -6.26
N ALA A 154 -3.14 -10.79 -5.55
CA ALA A 154 -1.82 -10.64 -6.17
C ALA A 154 -1.28 -11.93 -6.81
N LEU A 155 -1.64 -13.13 -6.31
CA LEU A 155 -1.10 -14.40 -6.78
C LEU A 155 -2.08 -15.20 -7.66
N VAL A 156 -2.99 -14.51 -8.31
CA VAL A 156 -4.03 -15.08 -9.19
C VAL A 156 -4.04 -14.37 -10.55
N ALA A 157 -4.76 -14.94 -11.51
CA ALA A 157 -4.95 -14.33 -12.82
C ALA A 157 -6.13 -13.32 -12.79
N PRO A 158 -6.21 -12.36 -13.74
CA PRO A 158 -7.30 -11.39 -13.79
C PRO A 158 -8.70 -12.03 -13.88
N GLU A 159 -8.80 -13.23 -14.45
CA GLU A 159 -10.04 -13.99 -14.56
C GLU A 159 -10.60 -14.46 -13.21
N GLU A 160 -9.77 -14.50 -12.18
CA GLU A 160 -10.09 -15.06 -10.86
C GLU A 160 -10.52 -14.00 -9.84
N VAL A 161 -10.51 -12.71 -10.22
CA VAL A 161 -10.84 -11.60 -9.31
C VAL A 161 -11.99 -10.75 -9.83
N MET A 162 -12.58 -9.98 -8.92
CA MET A 162 -13.44 -8.86 -9.27
C MET A 162 -12.58 -7.65 -9.64
N ALA A 163 -12.93 -6.95 -10.71
CA ALA A 163 -12.20 -5.75 -11.14
C ALA A 163 -13.17 -4.67 -11.67
N TYR A 164 -12.74 -3.43 -11.61
CA TYR A 164 -13.44 -2.27 -12.16
C TYR A 164 -12.95 -2.00 -13.58
N ASP A 165 -13.82 -1.57 -14.48
CA ASP A 165 -13.41 -1.00 -15.77
C ASP A 165 -13.05 0.48 -15.54
N LEU A 166 -11.76 0.74 -15.33
CA LEU A 166 -11.27 2.05 -14.91
C LEU A 166 -9.97 2.40 -15.67
N PRO A 167 -10.09 2.86 -16.93
CA PRO A 167 -8.94 3.28 -17.71
C PRO A 167 -8.22 4.46 -17.07
N PRO A 168 -6.94 4.76 -17.43
CA PRO A 168 -6.10 5.76 -16.79
C PRO A 168 -6.77 7.12 -16.56
N GLN A 169 -7.45 7.65 -17.57
CA GLN A 169 -8.16 8.92 -17.48
C GLN A 169 -9.27 8.89 -16.43
N ALA A 170 -10.09 7.86 -16.43
CA ALA A 170 -11.19 7.69 -15.47
C ALA A 170 -10.67 7.47 -14.03
N LEU A 171 -9.52 6.81 -13.86
CA LEU A 171 -8.87 6.67 -12.55
C LEU A 171 -8.46 8.03 -11.98
N VAL A 172 -7.83 8.89 -12.79
CA VAL A 172 -7.40 10.23 -12.37
C VAL A 172 -8.61 11.12 -12.06
N GLU A 173 -9.64 11.10 -12.90
CA GLU A 173 -10.90 11.81 -12.65
C GLU A 173 -11.55 11.36 -11.34
N HIS A 174 -11.54 10.05 -11.06
CA HIS A 174 -12.04 9.50 -9.81
C HIS A 174 -11.21 9.98 -8.60
N ALA A 175 -9.87 9.98 -8.70
CA ALA A 175 -8.99 10.46 -7.65
C ALA A 175 -9.28 11.92 -7.27
N LEU A 176 -9.46 12.78 -8.28
CA LEU A 176 -9.82 14.19 -8.07
C LEU A 176 -11.21 14.32 -7.45
N ALA A 177 -12.19 13.55 -7.94
CA ALA A 177 -13.58 13.61 -7.46
C ALA A 177 -13.73 13.20 -5.98
N VAL A 178 -12.87 12.28 -5.48
CA VAL A 178 -12.88 11.86 -4.06
C VAL A 178 -11.96 12.73 -3.20
N GLY A 179 -11.31 13.75 -3.75
CA GLY A 179 -10.44 14.67 -3.03
C GLY A 179 -9.12 14.02 -2.58
N ALA A 180 -8.58 13.10 -3.37
CA ALA A 180 -7.25 12.58 -3.13
C ALA A 180 -6.18 13.65 -3.41
N THR A 181 -5.16 13.71 -2.60
CA THR A 181 -3.95 14.52 -2.81
C THR A 181 -2.94 13.74 -3.67
N SER A 182 -2.95 12.43 -3.53
CA SER A 182 -2.01 11.52 -4.18
C SER A 182 -2.73 10.36 -4.85
N LEU A 183 -2.14 9.86 -5.94
CA LEU A 183 -2.46 8.56 -6.53
C LEU A 183 -1.35 7.59 -6.16
N ASN A 184 -1.69 6.52 -5.45
CA ASN A 184 -0.75 5.49 -5.00
C ASN A 184 -0.97 4.18 -5.76
N PHE A 185 0.09 3.65 -6.36
CA PHE A 185 0.12 2.32 -6.95
C PHE A 185 0.72 1.35 -5.92
N GLY A 186 -0.10 0.50 -5.32
CA GLY A 186 0.33 -0.34 -4.20
C GLY A 186 -0.73 -1.33 -3.71
N PHE A 187 -0.57 -1.85 -2.50
CA PHE A 187 -1.25 -3.00 -1.90
C PHE A 187 -0.91 -4.33 -2.57
N GLY A 188 -1.10 -4.47 -3.88
CA GLY A 188 -0.51 -5.53 -4.69
C GLY A 188 0.85 -5.08 -5.25
N GLU A 189 1.26 -5.61 -6.40
CA GLU A 189 2.56 -5.29 -6.99
C GLU A 189 2.41 -4.42 -8.25
N PRO A 190 2.83 -3.14 -8.21
CA PRO A 190 2.69 -2.22 -9.35
C PRO A 190 3.41 -2.67 -10.62
N VAL A 191 4.52 -3.41 -10.50
CA VAL A 191 5.24 -3.97 -11.66
C VAL A 191 4.35 -4.89 -12.51
N ALA A 192 3.34 -5.53 -11.92
CA ALA A 192 2.40 -6.38 -12.65
C ALA A 192 1.55 -5.59 -13.66
N PHE A 193 1.17 -4.35 -13.32
CA PHE A 193 0.33 -3.46 -14.16
C PHE A 193 1.08 -2.20 -14.63
N PHE A 194 2.31 -2.39 -15.02
CA PHE A 194 3.29 -1.35 -15.28
C PHE A 194 2.81 -0.31 -16.30
N GLU A 195 2.29 -0.73 -17.45
CA GLU A 195 1.82 0.18 -18.51
C GLU A 195 0.64 1.04 -18.03
N TYR A 196 -0.30 0.43 -17.31
CA TYR A 196 -1.42 1.14 -16.71
C TYR A 196 -0.95 2.17 -15.67
N MET A 197 0.02 1.78 -14.83
CA MET A 197 0.63 2.67 -13.85
C MET A 197 1.31 3.86 -14.53
N VAL A 198 2.15 3.64 -15.54
CA VAL A 198 2.89 4.71 -16.23
C VAL A 198 1.93 5.71 -16.88
N ASP A 199 0.92 5.23 -17.61
CA ASP A 199 -0.05 6.10 -18.28
C ASP A 199 -0.90 6.89 -17.27
N ALA A 200 -1.37 6.24 -16.20
CA ALA A 200 -2.12 6.90 -15.14
C ALA A 200 -1.26 7.90 -14.35
N ALA A 201 0.01 7.58 -14.09
CA ALA A 201 0.95 8.46 -13.41
C ALA A 201 1.20 9.75 -14.18
N ALA A 202 1.40 9.65 -15.51
CA ALA A 202 1.57 10.82 -16.38
C ALA A 202 0.35 11.75 -16.33
N LEU A 203 -0.85 11.19 -16.40
CA LEU A 203 -2.10 11.96 -16.31
C LEU A 203 -2.31 12.54 -14.90
N ALA A 204 -2.00 11.80 -13.84
CA ALA A 204 -2.12 12.24 -12.45
C ALA A 204 -1.23 13.47 -12.18
N ARG A 205 0.03 13.43 -12.63
CA ARG A 205 0.94 14.58 -12.51
C ARG A 205 0.44 15.79 -13.29
N ALA A 206 -0.04 15.60 -14.52
CA ALA A 206 -0.63 16.66 -15.31
C ALA A 206 -1.88 17.29 -14.65
N ALA A 207 -2.59 16.52 -13.84
CA ALA A 207 -3.74 16.95 -13.05
C ALA A 207 -3.38 17.54 -11.67
N GLY A 208 -2.08 17.59 -11.29
CA GLY A 208 -1.60 18.13 -10.02
C GLY A 208 -1.63 17.16 -8.84
N LEU A 209 -1.91 15.87 -9.07
CA LEU A 209 -1.80 14.84 -8.04
C LEU A 209 -0.34 14.44 -7.83
N ARG A 210 0.03 14.10 -6.60
CA ARG A 210 1.29 13.42 -6.30
C ARG A 210 1.18 11.96 -6.69
N VAL A 211 2.28 11.40 -7.20
CA VAL A 211 2.35 10.00 -7.65
C VAL A 211 3.24 9.20 -6.71
N LEU A 212 2.65 8.19 -6.10
CA LEU A 212 3.31 7.32 -5.12
C LEU A 212 3.31 5.88 -5.60
N VAL A 213 4.36 5.14 -5.23
CA VAL A 213 4.45 3.70 -5.49
C VAL A 213 4.86 2.96 -4.22
N HIS A 214 4.14 1.89 -3.89
CA HIS A 214 4.56 0.92 -2.86
C HIS A 214 4.77 -0.44 -3.54
N THR A 215 6.01 -0.92 -3.60
CA THR A 215 6.45 -2.02 -4.46
C THR A 215 7.44 -2.93 -3.77
N SER A 216 7.57 -4.17 -4.24
CA SER A 216 8.67 -5.06 -3.87
C SER A 216 10.03 -4.63 -4.46
N GLY A 217 10.03 -3.69 -5.40
CA GLY A 217 11.23 -3.28 -6.11
C GLY A 217 11.81 -4.35 -7.07
N TYR A 218 11.06 -5.43 -7.36
CA TYR A 218 11.51 -6.51 -8.25
C TYR A 218 11.22 -6.17 -9.71
N VAL A 219 11.95 -5.20 -10.23
CA VAL A 219 11.83 -4.60 -11.56
C VAL A 219 13.20 -4.47 -12.22
N GLU A 220 13.25 -4.53 -13.55
CA GLU A 220 14.49 -4.30 -14.31
C GLU A 220 14.82 -2.79 -14.38
N GLU A 221 16.07 -2.46 -14.68
CA GLU A 221 16.59 -1.10 -14.63
C GLU A 221 15.94 -0.17 -15.68
N GLU A 222 15.71 -0.65 -16.88
CA GLU A 222 15.13 0.16 -17.97
C GLU A 222 13.66 0.53 -17.70
N PRO A 223 12.75 -0.42 -17.32
CA PRO A 223 11.41 -0.06 -16.87
C PRO A 223 11.43 0.91 -15.69
N LEU A 224 12.27 0.67 -14.67
CA LEU A 224 12.36 1.54 -13.51
C LEU A 224 12.78 2.96 -13.91
N ALA A 225 13.75 3.11 -14.81
CA ALA A 225 14.20 4.41 -15.33
C ALA A 225 13.08 5.16 -16.09
N THR A 226 12.16 4.43 -16.74
CA THR A 226 10.98 5.01 -17.40
C THR A 226 9.96 5.52 -16.38
N LEU A 227 9.77 4.82 -15.28
CA LEU A 227 8.80 5.16 -14.23
C LEU A 227 9.30 6.30 -13.33
N THR A 228 10.57 6.28 -12.97
CA THR A 228 11.17 7.17 -11.94
C THR A 228 10.86 8.66 -12.14
N PRO A 229 10.90 9.26 -13.36
CA PRO A 229 10.58 10.68 -13.55
C PRO A 229 9.12 11.05 -13.23
N LEU A 230 8.25 10.07 -13.12
CA LEU A 230 6.83 10.25 -12.81
C LEU A 230 6.53 10.20 -11.32
N LEU A 231 7.49 9.74 -10.48
CA LEU A 231 7.28 9.50 -9.07
C LEU A 231 7.61 10.72 -8.21
N ASP A 232 6.77 11.00 -7.22
CA ASP A 232 7.06 11.90 -6.10
C ASP A 232 7.57 11.11 -4.89
N GLY A 233 7.09 9.87 -4.68
CA GLY A 233 7.52 9.00 -3.60
C GLY A 233 7.49 7.52 -3.96
N ALA A 234 8.44 6.77 -3.39
CA ALA A 234 8.51 5.32 -3.47
C ALA A 234 8.70 4.72 -2.07
N ASN A 235 7.86 3.75 -1.70
CA ASN A 235 8.14 2.86 -0.58
C ASN A 235 8.48 1.49 -1.13
N VAL A 236 9.64 0.95 -0.74
CA VAL A 236 10.10 -0.36 -1.21
C VAL A 236 10.11 -1.35 -0.07
N ASP A 237 9.40 -2.47 -0.27
CA ASP A 237 9.45 -3.61 0.63
C ASP A 237 10.80 -4.34 0.54
N LEU A 238 11.74 -4.04 1.41
CA LEU A 238 12.93 -4.85 1.63
C LEU A 238 12.56 -6.01 2.56
N LYS A 239 12.11 -7.11 1.98
CA LYS A 239 11.43 -8.20 2.69
C LYS A 239 12.33 -9.02 3.63
N GLY A 240 13.63 -8.95 3.41
CA GLY A 240 14.67 -9.56 4.23
C GLY A 240 16.04 -9.17 3.71
N PHE A 241 17.12 -9.54 4.41
CA PHE A 241 18.49 -9.21 4.01
C PHE A 241 19.34 -10.47 3.86
N ASP A 242 18.77 -11.47 3.20
CA ASP A 242 19.39 -12.78 2.94
C ASP A 242 18.86 -13.37 1.62
N GLU A 243 19.77 -13.87 0.76
CA GLU A 243 19.42 -14.46 -0.54
C GLU A 243 18.62 -15.78 -0.39
N GLY A 244 18.88 -16.54 0.66
CA GLY A 244 18.11 -17.75 0.96
C GLY A 244 16.66 -17.42 1.30
N PHE A 245 16.45 -16.37 2.13
CA PHE A 245 15.11 -15.89 2.44
C PHE A 245 14.36 -15.44 1.17
N TYR A 246 15.00 -14.65 0.31
CA TYR A 246 14.36 -14.19 -0.94
C TYR A 246 14.01 -15.35 -1.86
N ARG A 247 14.92 -16.33 -2.04
CA ARG A 247 14.67 -17.50 -2.87
C ARG A 247 13.53 -18.36 -2.31
N ASP A 248 13.58 -18.69 -1.03
CA ASP A 248 12.72 -19.71 -0.43
C ASP A 248 11.35 -19.16 0.03
N MET A 249 11.31 -17.87 0.40
CA MET A 249 10.11 -17.23 0.93
C MET A 249 9.42 -16.31 -0.06
N CYS A 250 10.15 -15.74 -1.05
CA CYS A 250 9.59 -14.79 -2.01
C CYS A 250 9.62 -15.32 -3.45
N ALA A 251 10.31 -16.44 -3.71
CA ALA A 251 10.60 -16.95 -5.05
C ALA A 251 11.23 -15.83 -5.93
N ALA A 252 12.19 -15.10 -5.39
CA ALA A 252 12.84 -13.94 -5.97
C ALA A 252 14.32 -13.91 -5.57
N GLU A 253 15.02 -12.86 -5.95
CA GLU A 253 16.42 -12.57 -5.64
C GLU A 253 16.52 -11.22 -4.91
N LEU A 254 17.42 -11.10 -3.93
CA LEU A 254 17.65 -9.87 -3.18
C LEU A 254 18.36 -8.81 -4.04
N ALA A 255 19.38 -9.21 -4.81
CA ALA A 255 20.23 -8.30 -5.53
C ALA A 255 19.48 -7.32 -6.48
N PRO A 256 18.46 -7.73 -7.26
CA PRO A 256 17.64 -6.80 -8.06
C PRO A 256 16.92 -5.74 -7.21
N VAL A 257 16.37 -6.13 -6.06
CA VAL A 257 15.68 -5.22 -5.15
C VAL A 257 16.63 -4.14 -4.61
N LEU A 258 17.82 -4.53 -4.19
CA LEU A 258 18.85 -3.58 -3.74
C LEU A 258 19.30 -2.62 -4.86
N ARG A 259 19.35 -3.07 -6.12
CA ARG A 259 19.61 -2.19 -7.28
C ARG A 259 18.50 -1.16 -7.46
N SER A 260 17.24 -1.61 -7.39
CA SER A 260 16.08 -0.72 -7.53
C SER A 260 16.04 0.34 -6.43
N ILE A 261 16.30 -0.03 -5.17
CA ILE A 261 16.38 0.89 -4.04
C ILE A 261 17.46 1.95 -4.27
N ARG A 262 18.69 1.54 -4.67
CA ARG A 262 19.78 2.49 -4.99
C ARG A 262 19.43 3.41 -6.15
N SER A 263 18.76 2.90 -7.18
CA SER A 263 18.34 3.68 -8.34
C SER A 263 17.32 4.75 -7.96
N LEU A 264 16.30 4.40 -7.19
CA LEU A 264 15.30 5.34 -6.68
C LEU A 264 15.93 6.41 -5.79
N HIS A 265 16.79 6.02 -4.86
CA HIS A 265 17.50 6.97 -3.99
C HIS A 265 18.35 7.96 -4.77
N ARG A 266 19.13 7.50 -5.74
CA ARG A 266 19.99 8.36 -6.58
C ARG A 266 19.23 9.31 -7.49
N SER A 267 18.00 8.96 -7.84
CA SER A 267 17.15 9.81 -8.68
C SER A 267 16.53 11.00 -7.95
N GLY A 268 16.63 11.04 -6.62
CA GLY A 268 16.03 12.09 -5.80
C GLY A 268 14.53 11.91 -5.53
N VAL A 269 13.92 10.79 -5.91
CA VAL A 269 12.57 10.41 -5.47
C VAL A 269 12.56 10.24 -3.97
N HIS A 270 11.53 10.76 -3.28
CA HIS A 270 11.38 10.51 -1.85
C HIS A 270 11.25 9.01 -1.60
N LEU A 271 12.19 8.44 -0.83
CA LEU A 271 12.30 7.00 -0.61
C LEU A 271 12.05 6.66 0.86
N GLU A 272 11.13 5.74 1.10
CA GLU A 272 10.97 5.06 2.38
C GLU A 272 11.09 3.54 2.17
N LEU A 273 11.47 2.81 3.21
CA LEU A 273 11.63 1.36 3.15
C LEU A 273 10.70 0.68 4.16
N THR A 274 10.16 -0.48 3.79
CA THR A 274 9.38 -1.31 4.70
C THR A 274 10.00 -2.69 4.82
N ASN A 275 10.16 -3.19 6.06
CA ASN A 275 10.55 -4.57 6.35
C ASN A 275 9.50 -5.23 7.25
N LEU A 276 8.89 -6.32 6.77
CA LEU A 276 8.00 -7.15 7.56
C LEU A 276 8.82 -8.16 8.36
N LEU A 277 8.88 -8.00 9.68
CA LEU A 277 9.59 -8.93 10.55
C LEU A 277 8.76 -10.19 10.80
N ILE A 278 9.27 -11.35 10.39
CA ILE A 278 8.61 -12.65 10.51
C ILE A 278 9.39 -13.51 11.49
N PRO A 279 8.79 -13.98 12.61
CA PRO A 279 9.49 -14.76 13.62
C PRO A 279 10.22 -15.97 13.02
N THR A 280 11.47 -16.16 13.41
CA THR A 280 12.36 -17.26 13.02
C THR A 280 12.81 -17.30 11.55
N LEU A 281 12.33 -16.36 10.71
CA LEU A 281 12.64 -16.36 9.28
C LEU A 281 13.55 -15.20 8.86
N ASN A 282 13.29 -13.97 9.36
CA ASN A 282 14.10 -12.78 9.04
C ASN A 282 14.25 -11.82 10.24
N ASP A 283 13.96 -12.29 11.46
CA ASP A 283 14.04 -11.52 12.70
C ASP A 283 15.36 -11.76 13.49
N ASP A 284 16.33 -12.43 12.88
CA ASP A 284 17.67 -12.62 13.45
C ASP A 284 18.37 -11.25 13.61
N PRO A 285 18.87 -10.93 14.84
CA PRO A 285 19.48 -9.62 15.12
C PRO A 285 20.64 -9.26 14.20
N GLU A 286 21.46 -10.23 13.75
CA GLU A 286 22.62 -9.95 12.89
C GLU A 286 22.16 -9.68 11.44
N GLN A 287 21.11 -10.33 10.95
CA GLN A 287 20.53 -10.01 9.66
C GLN A 287 19.86 -8.62 9.67
N VAL A 288 19.13 -8.27 10.75
CA VAL A 288 18.58 -6.92 10.94
C VAL A 288 19.69 -5.88 10.97
N ARG A 289 20.77 -6.15 11.72
CA ARG A 289 21.95 -5.27 11.80
C ARG A 289 22.61 -5.07 10.43
N ALA A 290 22.78 -6.15 9.67
CA ALA A 290 23.36 -6.09 8.32
C ALA A 290 22.51 -5.25 7.38
N MET A 291 21.18 -5.39 7.43
CA MET A 291 20.21 -4.59 6.68
C MET A 291 20.32 -3.10 7.04
N CYS A 292 20.24 -2.77 8.32
CA CYS A 292 20.31 -1.38 8.79
C CYS A 292 21.64 -0.72 8.45
N ARG A 293 22.74 -1.44 8.61
CA ARG A 293 24.08 -0.99 8.22
C ARG A 293 24.17 -0.72 6.71
N TRP A 294 23.59 -1.57 5.89
CA TRP A 294 23.53 -1.36 4.46
C TRP A 294 22.71 -0.10 4.12
N ILE A 295 21.54 0.10 4.74
CA ILE A 295 20.72 1.30 4.55
C ILE A 295 21.54 2.54 4.91
N ALA A 296 22.13 2.58 6.10
CA ALA A 296 22.92 3.73 6.57
C ALA A 296 24.09 4.08 5.63
N ARG A 297 24.79 3.07 5.08
CA ARG A 297 25.96 3.27 4.21
C ARG A 297 25.63 3.62 2.77
N GLU A 298 24.60 3.00 2.20
CA GLU A 298 24.27 3.15 0.77
C GLU A 298 23.27 4.28 0.50
N LEU A 299 22.40 4.57 1.49
CA LEU A 299 21.30 5.52 1.33
C LEU A 299 21.40 6.70 2.31
N GLY A 300 22.21 6.56 3.35
CA GLY A 300 22.32 7.56 4.41
C GLY A 300 21.37 7.32 5.58
N PRO A 301 21.55 8.10 6.69
CA PRO A 301 20.82 7.90 7.93
C PRO A 301 19.35 8.36 7.89
N ASP A 302 18.98 9.16 6.89
CA ASP A 302 17.72 9.89 6.84
C ASP A 302 16.61 9.18 6.06
N VAL A 303 16.89 8.00 5.46
CA VAL A 303 15.84 7.20 4.79
C VAL A 303 14.97 6.51 5.83
N PRO A 304 13.65 6.78 5.88
CA PRO A 304 12.75 6.17 6.84
C PRO A 304 12.65 4.65 6.64
N LEU A 305 12.76 3.91 7.75
CA LEU A 305 12.58 2.46 7.79
C LEU A 305 11.36 2.10 8.62
N HIS A 306 10.38 1.42 8.01
CA HIS A 306 9.20 0.89 8.67
C HIS A 306 9.40 -0.59 9.03
N LEU A 307 9.45 -0.91 10.31
CA LEU A 307 9.47 -2.27 10.82
C LEU A 307 8.03 -2.72 11.09
N ALA A 308 7.49 -3.54 10.18
CA ALA A 308 6.11 -3.97 10.24
C ALA A 308 5.94 -5.28 11.00
N ARG A 309 4.90 -5.36 11.82
CA ARG A 309 4.52 -6.56 12.54
C ARG A 309 3.88 -7.58 11.60
N PHE A 310 4.40 -8.82 11.58
CA PHE A 310 3.78 -9.93 10.89
C PHE A 310 2.57 -10.47 11.67
N TYR A 311 1.52 -10.81 10.93
CA TYR A 311 0.37 -11.58 11.41
C TYR A 311 0.22 -12.86 10.58
N PRO A 312 -0.13 -14.00 11.23
CA PRO A 312 -0.26 -15.29 10.54
C PRO A 312 -1.30 -15.25 9.43
N LEU A 313 -0.86 -15.53 8.21
CA LEU A 313 -1.73 -15.55 7.04
C LEU A 313 -1.16 -16.44 5.92
N TYR A 314 -2.00 -16.84 4.97
CA TYR A 314 -1.68 -17.60 3.78
C TYR A 314 -0.86 -18.86 4.09
N GLN A 315 0.37 -19.03 3.55
CA GLN A 315 1.18 -20.22 3.79
C GLN A 315 1.94 -20.21 5.13
N LEU A 316 1.91 -19.09 5.86
CA LEU A 316 2.53 -18.95 7.18
C LEU A 316 1.49 -18.80 8.30
N ALA A 317 0.28 -19.30 8.11
CA ALA A 317 -0.80 -19.25 9.11
C ALA A 317 -0.48 -20.05 10.40
N ASN A 318 0.57 -20.88 10.40
CA ASN A 318 1.04 -21.67 11.54
C ASN A 318 2.08 -20.97 12.41
N LEU A 319 2.61 -19.81 12.00
CA LEU A 319 3.55 -19.04 12.80
C LEU A 319 2.80 -18.10 13.76
N PRO A 320 3.39 -17.75 14.93
CA PRO A 320 2.82 -16.71 15.77
C PRO A 320 3.00 -15.31 15.15
N PRO A 321 2.18 -14.33 15.53
CA PRO A 321 2.46 -12.93 15.19
C PRO A 321 3.78 -12.50 15.83
N THR A 322 4.49 -11.56 15.19
CA THR A 322 5.76 -11.05 15.73
C THR A 322 5.54 -10.42 17.09
N PRO A 323 6.27 -10.84 18.15
CA PRO A 323 6.25 -10.17 19.43
C PRO A 323 6.68 -8.71 19.30
N VAL A 324 6.01 -7.80 20.02
CA VAL A 324 6.37 -6.36 20.00
C VAL A 324 7.81 -6.17 20.43
N SER A 325 8.27 -6.92 21.45
CA SER A 325 9.67 -6.88 21.90
C SER A 325 10.71 -7.26 20.84
N THR A 326 10.34 -8.05 19.84
CA THR A 326 11.21 -8.35 18.69
C THR A 326 11.34 -7.11 17.79
N ILE A 327 10.24 -6.39 17.57
CA ILE A 327 10.24 -5.15 16.78
C ILE A 327 11.03 -4.05 17.52
N ASP A 328 10.84 -3.91 18.84
CA ASP A 328 11.59 -2.96 19.67
C ASP A 328 13.10 -3.21 19.60
N ARG A 329 13.51 -4.47 19.67
CA ARG A 329 14.93 -4.83 19.52
C ARG A 329 15.46 -4.50 18.13
N ALA A 330 14.68 -4.78 17.06
CA ALA A 330 15.07 -4.44 15.70
C ALA A 330 15.18 -2.91 15.51
N ARG A 331 14.25 -2.15 16.13
CA ARG A 331 14.29 -0.67 16.15
C ARG A 331 15.53 -0.15 16.87
N ALA A 332 15.86 -0.72 18.02
CA ALA A 332 17.10 -0.35 18.74
C ALA A 332 18.36 -0.62 17.92
N ILE A 333 18.44 -1.78 17.24
CA ILE A 333 19.54 -2.11 16.32
C ILE A 333 19.63 -1.08 15.21
N ALA A 334 18.51 -0.65 14.64
CA ALA A 334 18.51 0.34 13.55
C ALA A 334 19.06 1.70 14.00
N PHE A 335 18.73 2.16 15.21
CA PHE A 335 19.31 3.36 15.80
C PHE A 335 20.82 3.19 16.12
N GLU A 336 21.23 2.01 16.62
CA GLU A 336 22.66 1.71 16.83
C GLU A 336 23.49 1.76 15.54
N GLU A 337 22.90 1.37 14.40
CA GLU A 337 23.54 1.46 13.07
C GLU A 337 23.43 2.87 12.45
N GLY A 338 22.84 3.84 13.16
CA GLY A 338 22.84 5.25 12.84
C GLY A 338 21.65 5.74 12.02
N LEU A 339 20.57 4.98 11.87
CA LEU A 339 19.35 5.46 11.22
C LEU A 339 18.62 6.47 12.12
N HIS A 340 18.12 7.56 11.53
CA HIS A 340 17.43 8.61 12.28
C HIS A 340 15.91 8.35 12.39
N TYR A 341 15.29 7.70 11.41
CA TYR A 341 13.86 7.53 11.32
C TYR A 341 13.49 6.05 11.21
N VAL A 342 13.09 5.46 12.34
CA VAL A 342 12.72 4.03 12.42
C VAL A 342 11.34 3.90 13.04
N TYR A 343 10.40 3.46 12.23
CA TYR A 343 8.99 3.33 12.59
C TYR A 343 8.60 1.91 12.95
N VAL A 344 7.60 1.80 13.84
CA VAL A 344 6.93 0.55 14.16
C VAL A 344 5.56 0.59 13.52
N ALA A 345 5.34 -0.29 12.56
CA ALA A 345 4.07 -0.37 11.86
C ALA A 345 3.22 -1.54 12.37
N ARG A 346 1.88 -1.35 12.40
CA ARG A 346 0.89 -2.37 12.79
C ARG A 346 0.91 -2.74 14.28
N VAL A 347 1.30 -1.80 15.13
CA VAL A 347 1.21 -1.86 16.60
C VAL A 347 0.62 -0.53 17.08
N THR A 348 -0.69 -0.36 16.90
CA THR A 348 -1.38 0.90 17.18
C THR A 348 -1.16 1.39 18.61
N GLY A 349 -0.75 2.65 18.76
CA GLY A 349 -0.42 3.28 20.04
C GLY A 349 1.03 3.05 20.49
N HIS A 350 1.87 2.46 19.63
CA HIS A 350 3.30 2.35 19.91
C HIS A 350 4.00 3.70 19.67
N GLU A 351 4.93 4.09 20.57
CA GLU A 351 5.67 5.36 20.41
C GLU A 351 6.40 5.48 19.05
N GLY A 352 6.82 4.35 18.48
CA GLY A 352 7.49 4.28 17.18
C GLY A 352 6.60 4.60 15.98
N GLU A 353 5.32 4.93 16.17
CA GLU A 353 4.46 5.51 15.13
C GLU A 353 4.74 7.01 14.93
N ASN A 354 5.36 7.67 15.92
CA ASN A 354 5.66 9.09 15.90
C ASN A 354 6.97 9.38 15.17
N THR A 355 7.06 10.55 14.54
CA THR A 355 8.32 11.09 14.03
C THR A 355 8.99 11.92 15.11
N PHE A 356 10.21 11.56 15.50
CA PHE A 356 11.01 12.32 16.45
C PHE A 356 12.11 13.13 15.76
N CYS A 357 12.39 14.30 16.26
CA CYS A 357 13.47 15.13 15.76
C CYS A 357 14.83 14.50 16.09
N PRO A 358 15.71 14.26 15.10
CA PRO A 358 17.03 13.66 15.36
C PRO A 358 17.98 14.60 16.12
N GLY A 359 17.69 15.90 16.16
CA GLY A 359 18.51 16.89 16.85
C GLY A 359 18.21 17.04 18.34
N CYS A 360 16.93 17.00 18.74
CA CYS A 360 16.54 17.25 20.13
C CYS A 360 15.63 16.17 20.75
N GLY A 361 15.18 15.19 19.97
CA GLY A 361 14.30 14.13 20.44
C GLY A 361 12.82 14.53 20.64
N ALA A 362 12.43 15.77 20.34
CA ALA A 362 11.03 16.19 20.44
C ALA A 362 10.17 15.49 19.40
N SER A 363 8.88 15.26 19.73
CA SER A 363 7.90 14.75 18.77
C SER A 363 7.62 15.80 17.70
N ALA A 364 8.00 15.49 16.47
CA ALA A 364 7.78 16.37 15.31
C ALA A 364 6.45 16.08 14.61
N ILE A 365 6.03 14.80 14.60
CA ILE A 365 4.70 14.40 14.13
C ILE A 365 4.18 13.31 15.05
N ALA A 366 3.05 13.55 15.70
CA ALA A 366 2.38 12.57 16.55
C ALA A 366 1.34 11.80 15.74
N ARG A 367 1.29 10.46 15.95
CA ARG A 367 0.36 9.57 15.25
C ARG A 367 -0.26 8.54 16.19
N LEU A 368 -1.49 8.16 15.85
CA LEU A 368 -2.17 6.99 16.40
C LEU A 368 -2.60 6.10 15.24
N GLY A 369 -1.87 5.03 15.00
CA GLY A 369 -2.03 4.21 13.80
C GLY A 369 -1.73 5.00 12.53
N PHE A 370 -2.73 5.15 11.67
CA PHE A 370 -2.61 5.94 10.44
C PHE A 370 -3.19 7.36 10.55
N ILE A 371 -3.55 7.80 11.76
CA ILE A 371 -4.10 9.12 12.01
C ILE A 371 -2.98 10.02 12.51
N VAL A 372 -2.76 11.14 11.82
CA VAL A 372 -1.89 12.23 12.29
C VAL A 372 -2.68 13.05 13.29
N GLU A 373 -2.20 13.10 14.53
CA GLU A 373 -2.83 13.88 15.61
C GLU A 373 -2.25 15.30 15.71
N GLU A 374 -0.93 15.43 15.46
CA GLU A 374 -0.23 16.70 15.55
C GLU A 374 0.95 16.74 14.58
N VAL A 375 1.21 17.92 14.01
CA VAL A 375 2.40 18.22 13.20
C VAL A 375 3.10 19.43 13.81
N ALA A 376 4.23 19.20 14.51
CA ALA A 376 5.07 20.21 15.13
C ALA A 376 6.30 20.52 14.23
N LEU A 377 6.01 20.85 12.96
CA LEU A 377 7.00 21.29 11.97
C LEU A 377 6.68 22.71 11.51
N ASP A 378 7.74 23.51 11.37
CA ASP A 378 7.69 24.81 10.72
C ASP A 378 8.57 24.76 9.46
N GLU A 379 7.95 24.85 8.28
CA GLU A 379 8.61 24.71 6.96
C GLU A 379 9.56 23.51 6.87
N GLY A 380 9.14 22.35 7.40
CA GLY A 380 9.94 21.10 7.40
C GLY A 380 11.05 21.07 8.45
N ARG A 381 11.03 21.98 9.43
CA ARG A 381 11.96 22.02 10.55
C ARG A 381 11.23 21.74 11.86
N CYS A 382 11.93 21.11 12.78
CA CYS A 382 11.45 20.90 14.14
C CYS A 382 11.07 22.25 14.81
N ALA A 383 9.85 22.38 15.28
CA ALA A 383 9.37 23.62 15.94
C ALA A 383 10.16 23.95 17.22
N GLU A 384 10.75 22.95 17.90
CA GLU A 384 11.49 23.15 19.15
C GLU A 384 12.93 23.63 18.94
N CYS A 385 13.67 23.05 17.95
CA CYS A 385 15.11 23.31 17.82
C CYS A 385 15.56 23.77 16.42
N GLY A 386 14.64 23.81 15.43
CA GLY A 386 14.95 24.24 14.06
C GLY A 386 15.71 23.23 13.22
N THR A 387 16.01 22.02 13.72
CA THR A 387 16.64 20.96 12.92
C THR A 387 15.76 20.60 11.74
N ALA A 388 16.32 20.57 10.51
CA ALA A 388 15.60 20.14 9.32
C ALA A 388 15.23 18.65 9.44
N ILE A 389 13.99 18.32 9.10
CA ILE A 389 13.51 16.94 9.02
C ILE A 389 13.29 16.61 7.56
N VAL A 390 13.97 15.58 7.07
CA VAL A 390 13.91 15.18 5.66
C VAL A 390 12.49 14.71 5.33
N GLY A 391 11.91 15.21 4.23
CA GLY A 391 10.56 14.84 3.81
C GLY A 391 9.97 15.83 2.82
N SER A 392 8.74 15.57 2.38
CA SER A 392 7.91 16.47 1.58
C SER A 392 6.67 16.82 2.39
N TRP A 393 6.61 18.07 2.87
CA TRP A 393 5.63 18.49 3.87
C TRP A 393 4.48 19.33 3.29
N ASN A 394 4.59 19.76 2.00
CA ASN A 394 3.64 20.64 1.28
C ASN A 394 3.25 20.05 -0.07
#